data_ed005358bd6aba71b7c44c4490ce4755
#
_entry.id   ed005358bd6aba71b7c44c4490ce4755
#
_cell.length_a   1.000
_cell.length_b   1.000
_cell.length_c   1.000
_cell.angle_alpha   90.00
_cell.angle_beta   90.00
_cell.angle_gamma   90.00
#
_symmetry.space_group_name_H-M   'P 1'
#
loop_
_entity.id
_entity.type
_entity.pdbx_description
1 polymer ?
#
loop_
_entity_poly.entity_id
_entity_poly.type
_entity_poly.pdbx_seq_one_letter_code
_entity_poly.pdbx_strand_id
1 'polypeptide(L)'
;MRLTDQQVETIRTLVHAHCGGDARVHVFGSRTDDSAIGGDIDLLVELPQKAALVAEIALSAKLEQQLGTPVDVLTTWPGQRYRPIVEIARLTGVPL
;
A
#
# COMPACT_ATOMS: atom_id res chain seq x y z
N MET A 1 -3.50 -9.80 -11.30
CA MET A 1 -2.78 -8.71 -10.62
C MET A 1 -1.51 -8.39 -11.40
N ARG A 2 -1.21 -7.09 -11.61
CA ARG A 2 -0.09 -6.65 -12.43
C ARG A 2 1.13 -6.21 -11.62
N LEU A 3 1.52 -7.02 -10.65
CA LEU A 3 2.78 -6.85 -9.92
C LEU A 3 3.61 -8.10 -10.11
N THR A 4 4.92 -7.92 -10.32
CA THR A 4 5.84 -9.05 -10.36
C THR A 4 6.09 -9.56 -8.94
N ASP A 5 6.57 -10.79 -8.82
CA ASP A 5 6.93 -11.37 -7.52
C ASP A 5 7.99 -10.51 -6.83
N GLN A 6 8.93 -9.96 -7.59
CA GLN A 6 9.97 -9.09 -7.03
C GLN A 6 9.39 -7.77 -6.52
N GLN A 7 8.42 -7.19 -7.23
CA GLN A 7 7.74 -5.97 -6.78
C GLN A 7 6.98 -6.24 -5.48
N VAL A 8 6.27 -7.36 -5.39
CA VAL A 8 5.56 -7.76 -4.18
C VAL A 8 6.53 -7.89 -3.01
N GLU A 9 7.66 -8.55 -3.21
CA GLU A 9 8.68 -8.74 -2.17
C GLU A 9 9.26 -7.41 -1.71
N THR A 10 9.56 -6.50 -2.63
CA THR A 10 10.06 -5.16 -2.31
C THR A 10 9.06 -4.39 -1.47
N ILE A 11 7.78 -4.43 -1.84
CA ILE A 11 6.71 -3.74 -1.11
C ILE A 11 6.61 -4.30 0.31
N ARG A 12 6.55 -5.61 0.46
CA ARG A 12 6.43 -6.26 1.76
C ARG A 12 7.62 -5.93 2.66
N THR A 13 8.82 -6.02 2.13
CA THR A 13 10.05 -5.74 2.88
C THR A 13 10.07 -4.31 3.39
N LEU A 14 9.75 -3.34 2.53
CA LEU A 14 9.75 -1.93 2.91
C LEU A 14 8.62 -1.59 3.88
N VAL A 15 7.43 -2.14 3.68
CA VAL A 15 6.32 -1.93 4.62
C VAL A 15 6.68 -2.47 6.00
N HIS A 16 7.23 -3.66 6.09
CA HIS A 16 7.62 -4.24 7.39
C HIS A 16 8.78 -3.47 8.04
N ALA A 17 9.73 -2.98 7.24
CA ALA A 17 10.85 -2.20 7.76
C ALA A 17 10.39 -0.84 8.32
N HIS A 18 9.43 -0.20 7.68
CA HIS A 18 8.95 1.13 8.09
C HIS A 18 7.80 1.10 9.08
N CYS A 19 6.96 0.06 9.03
CA CYS A 19 5.71 0.00 9.79
C CYS A 19 5.65 -1.14 10.79
N GLY A 20 6.65 -2.02 10.81
CA GLY A 20 6.69 -3.19 11.68
C GLY A 20 6.12 -4.45 11.04
N GLY A 21 6.44 -5.60 11.62
CA GLY A 21 6.04 -6.91 11.09
C GLY A 21 4.55 -7.22 11.19
N ASP A 22 3.81 -6.46 12.01
CA ASP A 22 2.36 -6.64 12.14
C ASP A 22 1.56 -5.85 11.10
N ALA A 23 2.22 -5.02 10.30
CA ALA A 23 1.56 -4.29 9.24
C ALA A 23 1.13 -5.24 8.12
N ARG A 24 -0.08 -5.03 7.59
CA ARG A 24 -0.60 -5.79 6.46
C ARG A 24 -0.76 -4.86 5.27
N VAL A 25 -0.37 -5.33 4.09
CA VAL A 25 -0.44 -4.51 2.88
C VAL A 25 -1.33 -5.17 1.84
N HIS A 26 -2.15 -4.35 1.18
CA HIS A 26 -3.02 -4.74 0.08
C HIS A 26 -2.74 -3.82 -1.10
N VAL A 27 -2.76 -4.36 -2.30
CA VAL A 27 -2.78 -3.55 -3.51
C VAL A 27 -4.22 -3.37 -3.96
N PHE A 28 -4.58 -2.16 -4.37
CA PHE A 28 -5.90 -1.88 -4.92
C PHE A 28 -5.76 -1.00 -6.17
N GLY A 29 -6.89 -0.62 -6.77
CA GLY A 29 -6.87 0.23 -7.95
C GLY A 29 -6.46 -0.51 -9.22
N SER A 30 -5.81 0.20 -10.15
CA SER A 30 -5.54 -0.32 -11.50
C SER A 30 -4.64 -1.55 -11.54
N ARG A 31 -3.77 -1.75 -10.54
CA ARG A 31 -2.87 -2.91 -10.50
C ARG A 31 -3.57 -4.21 -10.15
N THR A 32 -4.83 -4.17 -9.72
CA THR A 32 -5.65 -5.38 -9.52
C THR A 32 -6.32 -5.84 -10.81
N ASP A 33 -6.35 -5.00 -11.84
CA ASP A 33 -6.98 -5.29 -13.12
C ASP A 33 -5.91 -5.65 -14.16
N ASP A 34 -5.85 -6.90 -14.54
CA ASP A 34 -4.86 -7.40 -15.50
C ASP A 34 -5.05 -6.83 -16.90
N SER A 35 -6.24 -6.31 -17.22
CA SER A 35 -6.54 -5.71 -18.51
C SER A 35 -6.14 -4.23 -18.60
N ALA A 36 -5.91 -3.57 -17.47
CA ALA A 36 -5.51 -2.17 -17.45
C ALA A 36 -4.06 -2.00 -17.91
N ILE A 37 -3.78 -0.87 -18.58
CA ILE A 37 -2.44 -0.55 -19.10
C ILE A 37 -1.82 0.56 -18.26
N GLY A 38 -0.62 0.32 -17.71
CA GLY A 38 0.09 1.29 -16.88
C GLY A 38 -0.60 1.55 -15.56
N GLY A 39 -0.41 2.73 -15.04
CA GLY A 39 -1.04 3.19 -13.79
C GLY A 39 -0.11 3.13 -12.59
N ASP A 40 -0.46 3.95 -11.61
CA ASP A 40 0.27 4.02 -10.36
C ASP A 40 -0.02 2.79 -9.51
N ILE A 41 0.86 2.55 -8.53
CA ILE A 41 0.62 1.50 -7.55
C ILE A 41 -0.11 2.13 -6.37
N ASP A 42 -1.26 1.57 -6.02
CA ASP A 42 -2.06 2.01 -4.88
C ASP A 42 -2.01 0.95 -3.79
N LEU A 43 -1.57 1.34 -2.61
CA LEU A 43 -1.41 0.42 -1.48
C LEU A 43 -2.24 0.88 -0.29
N LEU A 44 -2.90 -0.09 0.36
CA LEU A 44 -3.50 0.10 1.67
C LEU A 44 -2.65 -0.65 2.68
N VAL A 45 -2.16 0.05 3.71
CA VAL A 45 -1.36 -0.53 4.79
C VAL A 45 -2.18 -0.50 6.07
N GLU A 46 -2.53 -1.67 6.57
CA GLU A 46 -3.24 -1.81 7.84
C GLU A 46 -2.24 -1.91 8.97
N LEU A 47 -2.36 -1.00 9.94
CA LEU A 47 -1.46 -0.86 11.08
C LEU A 47 -2.20 -1.21 12.37
N PRO A 48 -1.50 -1.76 13.39
CA PRO A 48 -2.12 -2.03 14.69
C PRO A 48 -2.46 -0.76 15.47
N GLN A 49 -1.81 0.35 15.16
CA GLN A 49 -2.04 1.63 15.84
C GLN A 49 -1.73 2.79 14.91
N LYS A 50 -2.18 3.98 15.31
CA LYS A 50 -2.05 5.21 14.52
C LYS A 50 -0.60 5.47 14.11
N ALA A 51 -0.41 5.82 12.82
CA ALA A 51 0.86 6.27 12.28
C ALA A 51 0.81 7.77 12.00
N ALA A 52 1.97 8.42 12.09
CA ALA A 52 2.10 9.81 11.69
C ALA A 52 2.08 9.94 10.17
N LEU A 53 1.53 11.03 9.66
CA LEU A 53 1.50 11.32 8.22
C LEU A 53 2.90 11.30 7.61
N VAL A 54 3.89 11.75 8.34
CA VAL A 54 5.30 11.76 7.90
C VAL A 54 5.80 10.36 7.58
N ALA A 55 5.38 9.35 8.34
CA ALA A 55 5.76 7.96 8.08
C ALA A 55 5.14 7.43 6.78
N GLU A 56 3.89 7.80 6.50
CA GLU A 56 3.20 7.46 5.26
C GLU A 56 3.92 8.07 4.04
N ILE A 57 4.28 9.36 4.13
CA ILE A 57 5.00 10.06 3.07
C ILE A 57 6.38 9.45 2.84
N ALA A 58 7.10 9.13 3.90
CA ALA A 58 8.44 8.54 3.81
C ALA A 58 8.38 7.15 3.16
N LEU A 59 7.40 6.34 3.51
CA LEU A 59 7.21 5.01 2.92
C LEU A 59 6.89 5.13 1.43
N SER A 60 5.98 6.02 1.06
CA SER A 60 5.63 6.27 -0.34
C SER A 60 6.85 6.66 -1.17
N ALA A 61 7.63 7.60 -0.68
CA ALA A 61 8.85 8.07 -1.36
C ALA A 61 9.87 6.94 -1.54
N LYS A 62 10.07 6.12 -0.52
CA LYS A 62 11.00 5.00 -0.57
C LYS A 62 10.56 3.94 -1.56
N LEU A 63 9.26 3.63 -1.58
CA LEU A 63 8.70 2.68 -2.53
C LEU A 63 8.83 3.19 -3.97
N GLU A 64 8.55 4.46 -4.23
CA GLU A 64 8.72 5.05 -5.56
C GLU A 64 10.16 4.96 -6.02
N GLN A 65 11.12 5.23 -5.13
CA GLN A 65 12.54 5.12 -5.44
C GLN A 65 12.93 3.71 -5.84
N GLN A 66 12.43 2.71 -5.14
CA GLN A 66 12.78 1.31 -5.38
C GLN A 66 12.04 0.71 -6.58
N LEU A 67 10.80 1.12 -6.80
CA LEU A 67 9.96 0.52 -7.84
C LEU A 67 9.98 1.30 -9.16
N GLY A 68 10.45 2.54 -9.15
CA GLY A 68 10.54 3.37 -10.34
C GLY A 68 9.20 3.82 -10.91
N THR A 69 8.14 3.82 -10.09
CA THR A 69 6.80 4.26 -10.49
C THR A 69 6.14 4.97 -9.31
N PRO A 70 5.19 5.89 -9.54
CA PRO A 70 4.46 6.51 -8.45
C PRO A 70 3.72 5.48 -7.60
N VAL A 71 3.76 5.68 -6.27
CA VAL A 71 3.12 4.78 -5.30
C VAL A 71 2.32 5.63 -4.33
N ASP A 72 1.01 5.42 -4.30
CA ASP A 72 0.12 6.05 -3.33
C ASP A 72 -0.10 5.10 -2.15
N VAL A 73 0.17 5.57 -0.94
CA VAL A 73 0.02 4.78 0.27
C VAL A 73 -1.09 5.37 1.12
N LEU A 74 -2.09 4.53 1.42
CA LEU A 74 -3.10 4.84 2.43
C LEU A 74 -2.78 3.99 3.66
N THR A 75 -2.84 4.60 4.84
CA THR A 75 -2.72 3.86 6.10
C THR A 75 -4.05 3.82 6.83
N THR A 76 -4.31 2.73 7.52
CA THR A 76 -5.49 2.58 8.36
C THR A 76 -5.12 1.86 9.65
N TRP A 77 -5.87 2.12 10.73
CA TRP A 77 -5.65 1.56 12.06
C TRP A 77 -6.96 1.50 12.82
N PRO A 78 -7.07 0.68 13.87
CA PRO A 78 -8.28 0.64 14.68
C PRO A 78 -8.59 2.00 15.31
N GLY A 79 -9.84 2.44 15.19
CA GLY A 79 -10.25 3.74 15.72
C GLY A 79 -10.01 4.92 14.80
N GLN A 80 -9.44 4.71 13.61
CA GLN A 80 -9.30 5.78 12.64
C GLN A 80 -10.66 6.31 12.22
N ARG A 81 -10.74 7.63 12.01
CA ARG A 81 -11.94 8.25 11.48
C ARG A 81 -12.30 7.62 10.13
N TYR A 82 -13.58 7.30 9.92
CA TYR A 82 -14.05 6.68 8.68
C TYR A 82 -13.66 7.50 7.45
N ARG A 83 -13.12 6.78 6.45
CA ARG A 83 -12.77 7.35 5.14
C ARG A 83 -13.28 6.41 4.04
N PRO A 84 -14.16 6.89 3.14
CA PRO A 84 -14.71 6.04 2.08
C PRO A 84 -13.64 5.35 1.21
N ILE A 85 -12.54 6.05 0.89
CA ILE A 85 -11.47 5.46 0.07
C ILE A 85 -10.80 4.26 0.75
N VAL A 86 -10.66 4.30 2.07
CA VAL A 86 -10.10 3.17 2.83
C VAL A 86 -11.03 1.97 2.76
N GLU A 87 -12.34 2.18 2.87
CA GLU A 87 -13.31 1.10 2.77
C GLU A 87 -13.30 0.47 1.39
N ILE A 88 -13.27 1.28 0.33
CA ILE A 88 -13.17 0.79 -1.05
C ILE A 88 -11.88 -0.03 -1.24
N ALA A 89 -10.76 0.49 -0.75
CA ALA A 89 -9.47 -0.19 -0.85
C ALA A 89 -9.49 -1.54 -0.12
N ARG A 90 -10.13 -1.60 1.06
CA ARG A 90 -10.23 -2.83 1.84
C ARG A 90 -11.09 -3.88 1.14
N LEU A 91 -12.21 -3.44 0.52
CA LEU A 91 -13.14 -4.36 -0.16
C LEU A 91 -12.61 -4.86 -1.50
N THR A 92 -11.85 -4.04 -2.21
CA THR A 92 -11.38 -4.36 -3.56
C THR A 92 -9.91 -4.77 -3.62
N GLY A 93 -9.17 -4.60 -2.53
CA GLY A 93 -7.74 -4.86 -2.49
C GLY A 93 -7.39 -6.33 -2.47
N VAL A 94 -6.18 -6.62 -2.97
CA VAL A 94 -5.61 -7.96 -2.97
C VAL A 94 -4.48 -7.98 -1.93
N PRO A 95 -4.55 -8.87 -0.93
CA PRO A 95 -3.45 -8.99 0.05
C PRO A 95 -2.13 -9.38 -0.61
N LEU A 96 -1.07 -8.78 -0.17
CA LEU A 96 0.27 -9.10 -0.65
C LEU A 96 1.06 -9.99 0.30
#